data_ae132eecfba82e216bd0d22f68af0f50
#
_entry.id   ae132eecfba82e216bd0d22f68af0f50
#
_cell.length_a   1.000
_cell.length_b   1.000
_cell.length_c   1.000
_cell.angle_alpha   90.00
_cell.angle_beta   90.00
_cell.angle_gamma   90.00
#
_symmetry.space_group_name_H-M   'P 1'
#
loop_
_entity.id
_entity.type
_entity.pdbx_description
1 polymer ?
#
loop_
_entity_poly.entity_id
_entity_poly.type
_entity_poly.pdbx_seq_one_letter_code
_entity_poly.pdbx_strand_id
1 'polypeptide(L)'
;MAVKPHGSPVFHAIQYLLGNQSREQLARFRALGGAQSYPSRTKDVDDVDFSTGSVGLGVAMTSFAALVQDYLDAHGWATERGRMVAVVGDAELDEGYIYEALLEGWKHDVLSLILI
;
A
#
# COMPACT_ATOMS: atom_id res chain seq x y z
N MET A 1 -0.97 2.35 3.20
CA MET A 1 -1.21 0.94 2.77
C MET A 1 -0.89 0.81 1.29
N ALA A 2 -0.20 -0.25 0.90
CA ALA A 2 -0.03 -0.62 -0.51
C ALA A 2 -0.81 -1.91 -0.80
N VAL A 3 -1.20 -2.11 -2.05
CA VAL A 3 -1.99 -3.27 -2.48
C VAL A 3 -1.48 -3.80 -3.81
N LYS A 4 -1.59 -5.11 -4.01
CA LYS A 4 -1.36 -5.70 -5.34
C LYS A 4 -2.33 -5.09 -6.37
N PRO A 5 -1.93 -4.97 -7.65
CA PRO A 5 -2.80 -4.35 -8.67
C PRO A 5 -4.18 -5.00 -8.79
N HIS A 6 -4.25 -6.32 -8.77
CA HIS A 6 -5.51 -7.05 -8.87
C HIS A 6 -6.33 -7.07 -7.58
N GLY A 7 -5.73 -6.69 -6.44
CA GLY A 7 -6.39 -6.54 -5.14
C GLY A 7 -7.05 -5.18 -4.91
N SER A 8 -7.09 -4.31 -5.92
CA SER A 8 -7.69 -2.98 -5.78
C SER A 8 -9.13 -2.96 -5.24
N PRO A 9 -10.02 -3.94 -5.56
CA PRO A 9 -11.33 -3.99 -4.91
C PRO A 9 -11.25 -4.10 -3.39
N VAL A 10 -10.29 -4.86 -2.87
CA VAL A 10 -10.06 -4.98 -1.42
C VAL A 10 -9.59 -3.66 -0.82
N PHE A 11 -8.67 -2.99 -1.49
CA PHE A 11 -8.19 -1.66 -1.08
C PHE A 11 -9.35 -0.66 -0.97
N HIS A 12 -10.13 -0.51 -2.03
CA HIS A 12 -11.25 0.43 -2.04
C HIS A 12 -12.35 0.06 -1.04
N ALA A 13 -12.58 -1.25 -0.80
CA ALA A 13 -13.49 -1.69 0.24
C ALA A 13 -12.99 -1.32 1.64
N ILE A 14 -11.69 -1.49 1.92
CA ILE A 14 -11.08 -1.06 3.18
C ILE A 14 -11.19 0.46 3.34
N GLN A 15 -10.87 1.24 2.32
CA GLN A 15 -11.00 2.70 2.34
C GLN A 15 -12.45 3.14 2.62
N TYR A 16 -13.42 2.46 2.04
CA TYR A 16 -14.84 2.69 2.35
C TYR A 16 -15.16 2.40 3.82
N LEU A 17 -14.72 1.27 4.35
CA LEU A 17 -14.95 0.89 5.75
C LEU A 17 -14.26 1.84 6.75
N LEU A 18 -13.15 2.44 6.35
CA LEU A 18 -12.44 3.45 7.15
C LEU A 18 -13.06 4.86 7.00
N GLY A 19 -14.05 5.04 6.13
CA GLY A 19 -14.70 6.33 5.89
C GLY A 19 -13.95 7.25 4.92
N ASN A 20 -12.89 6.77 4.27
CA ASN A 20 -12.06 7.54 3.34
C ASN A 20 -12.61 7.53 1.91
N GLN A 21 -13.57 6.68 1.61
CA GLN A 21 -14.19 6.59 0.29
C GLN A 21 -15.72 6.54 0.39
N SER A 22 -16.41 7.16 -0.56
CA SER A 22 -17.87 7.12 -0.61
C SER A 22 -18.39 5.83 -1.24
N ARG A 23 -19.63 5.45 -0.86
CA ARG A 23 -20.33 4.33 -1.47
C ARG A 23 -20.56 4.56 -2.97
N GLU A 24 -20.77 5.80 -3.38
CA GLU A 24 -20.99 6.16 -4.79
C GLU A 24 -19.74 5.91 -5.63
N GLN A 25 -18.58 6.31 -5.15
CA GLN A 25 -17.30 6.06 -5.80
C GLN A 25 -16.98 4.56 -5.89
N LEU A 26 -17.21 3.82 -4.79
CA LEU A 26 -17.01 2.39 -4.77
C LEU A 26 -17.95 1.66 -5.74
N ALA A 27 -19.22 2.06 -5.81
CA ALA A 27 -20.19 1.48 -6.75
C ALA A 27 -19.83 1.72 -8.23
N ARG A 28 -19.02 2.74 -8.49
CA ARG A 28 -18.50 3.09 -9.82
C ARG A 28 -17.09 2.61 -10.07
N PHE A 29 -16.64 1.60 -9.32
CA PHE A 29 -15.32 1.01 -9.52
C PHE A 29 -15.08 0.67 -11.00
N ARG A 30 -13.95 1.13 -11.55
CA ARG A 30 -13.56 1.04 -12.96
C ARG A 30 -14.40 1.87 -13.95
N ALA A 31 -15.44 2.56 -13.52
CA ALA A 31 -16.18 3.47 -14.39
C ALA A 31 -15.44 4.82 -14.47
N LEU A 32 -15.75 5.58 -15.53
CA LEU A 32 -15.23 6.94 -15.68
C LEU A 32 -15.64 7.81 -14.49
N GLY A 33 -14.68 8.42 -13.82
CA GLY A 33 -14.90 9.22 -12.62
C GLY A 33 -15.26 8.41 -11.37
N GLY A 34 -15.12 7.08 -11.39
CA GLY A 34 -15.22 6.21 -10.22
C GLY A 34 -13.86 5.83 -9.66
N ALA A 35 -13.83 4.89 -8.71
CA ALA A 35 -12.60 4.37 -8.12
C ALA A 35 -11.73 3.65 -9.16
N GLN A 36 -10.44 3.90 -9.13
CA GLN A 36 -9.50 3.42 -10.15
C GLN A 36 -9.30 1.90 -10.08
N SER A 37 -9.08 1.29 -11.24
CA SER A 37 -8.68 -0.14 -11.33
C SER A 37 -7.39 -0.42 -10.56
N TYR A 38 -6.46 0.52 -10.59
CA TYR A 38 -5.23 0.51 -9.80
C TYR A 38 -5.21 1.78 -8.96
N PRO A 39 -5.22 1.68 -7.63
CA PRO A 39 -5.20 2.84 -6.75
C PRO A 39 -4.11 3.83 -7.13
N SER A 40 -4.46 5.10 -7.18
CA SER A 40 -3.58 6.15 -7.69
C SER A 40 -3.68 7.40 -6.82
N ARG A 41 -2.54 7.86 -6.30
CA ARG A 41 -2.45 9.11 -5.53
C ARG A 41 -2.90 10.37 -6.28
N THR A 42 -2.93 10.30 -7.60
CA THR A 42 -3.22 11.47 -8.45
C THR A 42 -4.57 11.41 -9.14
N LYS A 43 -5.23 10.27 -9.15
CA LYS A 43 -6.49 10.04 -9.88
C LYS A 43 -7.66 9.65 -8.99
N ASP A 44 -7.40 8.96 -7.89
CA ASP A 44 -8.42 8.66 -6.91
C ASP A 44 -8.73 9.87 -6.04
N VAL A 45 -9.94 9.94 -5.54
CA VAL A 45 -10.39 11.01 -4.63
C VAL A 45 -10.19 10.65 -3.17
N ASP A 46 -9.98 9.39 -2.89
CA ASP A 46 -9.66 8.86 -1.56
C ASP A 46 -8.17 8.97 -1.26
N ASP A 47 -7.82 8.77 0.00
CA ASP A 47 -6.45 8.88 0.49
C ASP A 47 -5.63 7.63 0.11
N VAL A 48 -4.95 7.71 -1.01
CA VAL A 48 -4.08 6.65 -1.54
C VAL A 48 -2.63 6.94 -1.20
N ASP A 49 -2.05 6.22 -0.25
CA ASP A 49 -0.63 6.37 0.13
C ASP A 49 0.32 6.04 -1.02
N PHE A 50 0.07 4.95 -1.71
CA PHE A 50 0.93 4.44 -2.79
C PHE A 50 0.11 4.13 -4.05
N SER A 51 0.50 4.74 -5.16
CA SER A 51 0.01 4.29 -6.46
C SER A 51 0.51 2.88 -6.74
N THR A 52 -0.35 2.02 -7.30
CA THR A 52 0.00 0.63 -7.60
C THR A 52 -0.10 0.35 -9.10
N GLY A 53 0.52 -0.72 -9.55
CA GLY A 53 0.52 -1.15 -10.97
C GLY A 53 1.52 -2.26 -11.28
N SER A 54 2.60 -2.36 -10.53
CA SER A 54 3.59 -3.42 -10.67
C SER A 54 3.38 -4.50 -9.62
N VAL A 55 3.33 -5.76 -10.05
CA VAL A 55 3.16 -6.93 -9.19
C VAL A 55 4.32 -7.01 -8.20
N GLY A 56 4.03 -7.19 -6.90
CA GLY A 56 5.02 -7.30 -5.83
C GLY A 56 5.64 -5.99 -5.34
N LEU A 57 5.58 -4.92 -6.12
CA LEU A 57 6.20 -3.64 -5.75
C LEU A 57 5.61 -3.05 -4.46
N GLY A 58 4.35 -3.35 -4.15
CA GLY A 58 3.70 -2.90 -2.92
C GLY A 58 4.43 -3.33 -1.65
N VAL A 59 4.96 -4.54 -1.60
CA VAL A 59 5.76 -5.06 -0.48
C VAL A 59 7.06 -4.26 -0.33
N ALA A 60 7.79 -4.09 -1.43
CA ALA A 60 9.03 -3.32 -1.42
C ALA A 60 8.79 -1.86 -0.99
N MET A 61 7.77 -1.21 -1.54
CA MET A 61 7.41 0.17 -1.19
C MET A 61 7.07 0.32 0.30
N THR A 62 6.31 -0.61 0.88
CA THR A 62 5.96 -0.55 2.31
C THR A 62 7.17 -0.79 3.20
N SER A 63 8.06 -1.70 2.84
CA SER A 63 9.31 -1.95 3.57
C SER A 63 10.22 -0.72 3.57
N PHE A 64 10.44 -0.11 2.40
CA PHE A 64 11.26 1.10 2.31
C PHE A 64 10.59 2.33 2.92
N ALA A 65 9.25 2.45 2.86
CA ALA A 65 8.54 3.53 3.54
C ALA A 65 8.65 3.41 5.06
N ALA A 66 8.63 2.20 5.61
CA ALA A 66 8.87 1.98 7.04
C ALA A 66 10.31 2.37 7.42
N LEU A 67 11.31 2.03 6.60
CA LEU A 67 12.70 2.46 6.81
C LEU A 67 12.84 3.99 6.77
N VAL A 68 12.15 4.67 5.85
CA VAL A 68 12.11 6.14 5.81
C VAL A 68 11.48 6.71 7.08
N GLN A 69 10.41 6.09 7.58
CA GLN A 69 9.77 6.49 8.84
C GLN A 69 10.75 6.37 10.01
N ASP A 70 11.49 5.27 10.11
CA ASP A 70 12.51 5.09 11.15
C ASP A 70 13.64 6.13 11.03
N TYR A 71 14.03 6.47 9.79
CA TYR A 71 14.99 7.53 9.54
C TYR A 71 14.49 8.91 10.03
N LEU A 72 13.25 9.25 9.72
CA LEU A 72 12.64 10.51 10.15
C LEU A 72 12.52 10.59 11.68
N ASP A 73 12.15 9.48 12.33
CA ASP A 73 12.09 9.36 13.79
C ASP A 73 13.47 9.59 14.42
N ALA A 74 14.50 8.94 13.89
CA ALA A 74 15.86 9.07 14.39
C ALA A 74 16.42 10.52 14.31
N HIS A 75 15.89 11.32 13.38
CA HIS A 75 16.25 12.74 13.22
C HIS A 75 15.31 13.70 13.95
N GLY A 76 14.29 13.19 14.65
CA GLY A 76 13.30 14.03 15.34
C GLY A 76 12.39 14.81 14.38
N TRP A 77 12.22 14.35 13.15
CA TRP A 77 11.39 14.99 12.12
C TRP A 77 10.01 14.35 11.97
N ALA A 78 9.80 13.17 12.53
CA ALA A 78 8.49 12.53 12.52
C ALA A 78 7.58 13.12 13.59
N THR A 79 6.31 13.36 13.24
CA THR A 79 5.27 13.84 14.16
C THR A 79 4.36 12.70 14.62
N GLU A 80 4.13 11.72 13.75
CA GLU A 80 3.31 10.55 14.02
C GLU A 80 3.92 9.32 13.33
N ARG A 81 3.79 8.17 13.99
CA ARG A 81 4.28 6.90 13.45
C ARG A 81 3.11 6.02 13.04
N GLY A 82 3.04 5.73 11.74
CA GLY A 82 2.05 4.82 11.16
C GLY A 82 2.58 3.41 10.97
N ARG A 83 1.67 2.44 10.84
CA ARG A 83 2.03 1.07 10.46
C ARG A 83 1.97 0.95 8.94
N MET A 84 3.04 0.47 8.33
CA MET A 84 3.07 0.17 6.90
C MET A 84 2.42 -1.18 6.64
N VAL A 85 1.46 -1.24 5.70
CA VAL A 85 0.67 -2.44 5.41
C VAL A 85 0.74 -2.72 3.91
N ALA A 86 1.11 -3.94 3.53
CA ALA A 86 1.02 -4.44 2.17
C ALA A 86 -0.06 -5.52 2.07
N VAL A 87 -0.97 -5.39 1.10
CA VAL A 87 -1.92 -6.44 0.72
C VAL A 87 -1.38 -7.12 -0.52
N VAL A 88 -1.04 -8.40 -0.39
CA VAL A 88 -0.31 -9.19 -1.38
C VAL A 88 -1.21 -10.31 -1.90
N GLY A 89 -1.02 -10.73 -3.13
CA GLY A 89 -1.60 -11.97 -3.63
C GLY A 89 -0.59 -13.11 -3.55
N ASP A 90 -1.09 -14.33 -3.53
CA ASP A 90 -0.29 -15.55 -3.52
C ASP A 90 0.74 -15.59 -4.65
N ALA A 91 0.33 -15.28 -5.89
CA ALA A 91 1.22 -15.25 -7.04
C ALA A 91 2.24 -14.11 -7.04
N GLU A 92 2.05 -13.08 -6.23
CA GLU A 92 3.08 -12.04 -6.07
C GLU A 92 4.31 -12.54 -5.32
N LEU A 93 4.16 -13.57 -4.50
CA LEU A 93 5.27 -14.20 -3.79
C LEU A 93 6.25 -14.93 -4.73
N ASP A 94 5.93 -15.07 -6.01
CA ASP A 94 6.87 -15.57 -7.02
C ASP A 94 7.87 -14.48 -7.50
N GLU A 95 7.62 -13.21 -7.16
CA GLU A 95 8.51 -12.11 -7.53
C GLU A 95 9.72 -12.01 -6.60
N GLY A 96 10.92 -12.18 -7.18
CA GLY A 96 12.17 -12.26 -6.43
C GLY A 96 12.47 -11.05 -5.56
N TYR A 97 12.18 -9.84 -6.04
CA TYR A 97 12.47 -8.60 -5.29
C TYR A 97 11.60 -8.41 -4.03
N ILE A 98 10.51 -9.15 -3.88
CA ILE A 98 9.78 -9.20 -2.61
C ILE A 98 10.68 -9.76 -1.51
N TYR A 99 11.34 -10.87 -1.78
CA TYR A 99 12.26 -11.49 -0.82
C TYR A 99 13.48 -10.62 -0.54
N GLU A 100 13.97 -9.91 -1.54
CA GLU A 100 15.05 -8.93 -1.37
C GLU A 100 14.61 -7.79 -0.44
N ALA A 101 13.42 -7.23 -0.66
CA ALA A 101 12.88 -6.17 0.19
C ALA A 101 12.59 -6.65 1.62
N LEU A 102 12.06 -7.87 1.78
CA LEU A 102 11.82 -8.47 3.08
C LEU A 102 13.12 -8.74 3.83
N LEU A 103 14.16 -9.19 3.13
CA LEU A 103 15.47 -9.40 3.71
C LEU A 103 16.09 -8.09 4.21
N GLU A 104 15.97 -7.01 3.43
CA GLU A 104 16.40 -5.68 3.87
C GLU A 104 15.58 -5.20 5.07
N GLY A 105 14.27 -5.37 5.05
CA GLY A 105 13.41 -5.05 6.19
C GLY A 105 13.82 -5.80 7.46
N TRP A 106 14.17 -7.09 7.34
CA TRP A 106 14.66 -7.89 8.45
C TRP A 106 16.01 -7.41 8.97
N LYS A 107 16.96 -7.06 8.11
CA LYS A 107 18.27 -6.52 8.49
C LYS A 107 18.16 -5.23 9.30
N HIS A 108 17.16 -4.42 9.01
CA HIS A 108 16.96 -3.12 9.64
C HIS A 108 15.89 -3.13 10.75
N ASP A 109 15.40 -4.31 11.13
CA ASP A 109 14.34 -4.48 12.14
C ASP A 109 13.08 -3.64 11.83
N VAL A 110 12.74 -3.53 10.55
CA VAL A 110 11.63 -2.71 10.08
C VAL A 110 10.31 -3.42 10.30
N LEU A 111 9.38 -2.77 10.98
CA LEU A 111 8.05 -3.31 11.26
C LEU A 111 7.08 -3.00 10.13
N SER A 112 6.80 -3.99 9.30
CA SER A 112 5.72 -3.96 8.31
C SER A 112 4.76 -5.13 8.49
N LEU A 113 3.50 -4.95 8.08
CA LEU A 113 2.46 -5.97 8.10
C LEU A 113 2.15 -6.39 6.67
N ILE A 114 2.21 -7.69 6.40
CA ILE A 114 1.84 -8.28 5.11
C ILE A 114 0.55 -9.07 5.29
N LEU A 115 -0.44 -8.79 4.46
CA LEU A 115 -1.71 -9.50 4.40
C LEU A 115 -1.78 -10.25 3.05
N ILE A 116 -1.99 -11.56 3.11
CA ILE A 116 -2.10 -12.45 1.94
C ILE A 116 -3.55 -12.85 1.75
#